data_0b9123870990c2397e132244bc425ca5
#
_entry.id   0b9123870990c2397e132244bc425ca5
#
_cell.length_a   1.000
_cell.length_b   1.000
_cell.length_c   1.000
_cell.angle_alpha   90.00
_cell.angle_beta   90.00
_cell.angle_gamma   90.00
#
_symmetry.space_group_name_H-M   'P 1'
#
loop_
_entity.id
_entity.type
_entity.pdbx_description
1 polymer ?
#
loop_
_entity_poly.entity_id
_entity_poly.type
_entity_poly.pdbx_seq_one_letter_code
_entity_poly.pdbx_strand_id
1 'polypeptide(L)'
;GKNLNTFSFDFVNNHKYFKSNAFQPSEDRPWVDKMVDHAKTDHRYLECDNENMIENLYKAVDARDLPCMADVESSMLYFCSKVVKYNKVTLTGECADEIFGGYPWFHKEECFKAEIFPWSMDMQPRKMLLNDDIIQKVDLESYARTAYQKTINETPKLYGEDRIEARRRQISYLNLRWFMVTLMDRMDRTSMHCGLEARV
;
A
#
# COMPACT_ATOMS: atom_id res chain seq x y z
N GLY A 1 22.71 8.22 -24.42
CA GLY A 1 22.25 7.10 -23.56
C GLY A 1 20.83 6.73 -23.94
N LYS A 2 20.37 5.53 -23.59
CA LYS A 2 18.97 5.16 -23.76
C LYS A 2 18.13 5.91 -22.71
N ASN A 3 16.93 6.36 -23.09
CA ASN A 3 15.98 6.91 -22.14
C ASN A 3 15.56 5.84 -21.12
N LEU A 4 15.26 6.28 -19.91
CA LEU A 4 14.77 5.40 -18.84
C LEU A 4 13.35 4.93 -19.20
N ASN A 5 13.10 3.61 -19.15
CA ASN A 5 11.74 3.09 -19.22
C ASN A 5 11.01 3.42 -17.91
N THR A 6 9.81 3.96 -18.03
CA THR A 6 8.93 4.19 -16.89
C THR A 6 7.52 3.69 -17.21
N PHE A 7 6.77 3.37 -16.15
CA PHE A 7 5.45 2.76 -16.29
C PHE A 7 4.51 3.43 -15.28
N SER A 8 3.27 3.63 -15.69
CA SER A 8 2.17 3.92 -14.77
C SER A 8 1.01 2.97 -15.03
N PHE A 9 0.28 2.73 -13.99
CA PHE A 9 -0.87 1.85 -13.99
C PHE A 9 -2.17 2.65 -13.83
N ASP A 10 -3.21 2.27 -14.56
CA ASP A 10 -4.55 2.82 -14.42
C ASP A 10 -5.61 1.76 -14.78
N PHE A 11 -6.87 2.08 -14.50
CA PHE A 11 -8.01 1.29 -14.96
C PHE A 11 -8.62 1.89 -16.21
N VAL A 12 -9.09 1.04 -17.11
CA VAL A 12 -9.76 1.48 -18.34
C VAL A 12 -10.97 2.36 -18.01
N ASN A 13 -11.02 3.54 -18.59
CA ASN A 13 -12.04 4.56 -18.33
C ASN A 13 -12.06 5.12 -16.89
N ASN A 14 -11.00 5.03 -16.14
CA ASN A 14 -10.93 5.56 -14.76
C ASN A 14 -11.44 7.00 -14.67
N HIS A 15 -11.03 7.89 -15.57
CA HIS A 15 -11.44 9.29 -15.62
C HIS A 15 -12.97 9.53 -15.66
N LYS A 16 -13.76 8.55 -16.11
CA LYS A 16 -15.23 8.66 -16.15
C LYS A 16 -15.88 8.33 -14.80
N TYR A 17 -15.22 7.52 -14.00
CA TYR A 17 -15.78 6.98 -12.77
C TYR A 17 -15.05 7.46 -11.52
N PHE A 18 -13.90 8.09 -11.69
CA PHE A 18 -13.11 8.62 -10.59
C PHE A 18 -13.92 9.57 -9.70
N LYS A 19 -13.83 9.36 -8.41
CA LYS A 19 -14.37 10.26 -7.38
C LYS A 19 -13.27 10.52 -6.36
N SER A 20 -12.91 11.77 -6.18
CA SER A 20 -11.92 12.16 -5.18
C SER A 20 -12.34 11.73 -3.77
N ASN A 21 -11.38 11.31 -2.97
CA ASN A 21 -11.57 10.96 -1.57
C ASN A 21 -10.36 11.39 -0.73
N ALA A 22 -10.36 11.10 0.56
CA ALA A 22 -9.29 11.51 1.47
C ALA A 22 -7.92 10.86 1.18
N PHE A 23 -7.90 9.69 0.53
CA PHE A 23 -6.66 8.98 0.16
C PHE A 23 -6.19 9.36 -1.24
N GLN A 24 -7.11 9.59 -2.16
CA GLN A 24 -6.84 9.94 -3.55
C GLN A 24 -7.62 11.20 -3.93
N PRO A 25 -7.07 12.39 -3.67
CA PRO A 25 -7.74 13.67 -3.90
C PRO A 25 -7.83 14.06 -5.38
N SER A 26 -7.00 13.48 -6.23
CA SER A 26 -6.98 13.71 -7.68
C SER A 26 -6.60 12.44 -8.42
N GLU A 27 -6.89 12.38 -9.72
CA GLU A 27 -6.35 11.35 -10.60
C GLU A 27 -4.81 11.46 -10.68
N ASP A 28 -4.13 10.33 -10.86
CA ASP A 28 -2.68 10.26 -10.95
C ASP A 28 -2.16 10.69 -12.34
N ARG A 29 -2.94 10.46 -13.39
CA ARG A 29 -2.55 10.68 -14.78
C ARG A 29 -1.94 12.06 -15.05
N PRO A 30 -2.54 13.19 -14.60
CA PRO A 30 -1.97 14.52 -14.82
C PRO A 30 -0.61 14.74 -14.15
N TRP A 31 -0.34 14.04 -13.05
CA TRP A 31 0.95 14.11 -12.35
C TRP A 31 2.00 13.25 -13.05
N VAL A 32 1.61 12.08 -13.54
CA VAL A 32 2.45 11.22 -14.37
C VAL A 32 2.90 11.98 -15.61
N ASP A 33 1.98 12.63 -16.32
CA ASP A 33 2.28 13.42 -17.53
C ASP A 33 3.34 14.50 -17.25
N LYS A 34 3.22 15.24 -16.15
CA LYS A 34 4.22 16.23 -15.73
C LYS A 34 5.60 15.62 -15.48
N MET A 35 5.64 14.45 -14.83
CA MET A 35 6.91 13.77 -14.56
C MET A 35 7.54 13.21 -15.82
N VAL A 36 6.76 12.65 -16.73
CA VAL A 36 7.24 12.17 -18.02
C VAL A 36 7.82 13.31 -18.85
N ASP A 37 7.13 14.45 -18.88
CA ASP A 37 7.59 15.64 -19.57
C ASP A 37 8.88 16.21 -18.98
N HIS A 38 8.98 16.21 -17.65
CA HIS A 38 10.16 16.69 -16.96
C HIS A 38 11.38 15.78 -17.16
N ALA A 39 11.19 14.49 -16.94
CA ALA A 39 12.29 13.51 -16.94
C ALA A 39 12.61 12.97 -18.34
N LYS A 40 11.76 13.24 -19.36
CA LYS A 40 11.91 12.78 -20.75
C LYS A 40 12.12 11.26 -20.85
N THR A 41 11.30 10.51 -20.14
CA THR A 41 11.37 9.05 -20.09
C THR A 41 10.65 8.40 -21.29
N ASP A 42 11.00 7.14 -21.57
CA ASP A 42 10.20 6.28 -22.45
C ASP A 42 9.08 5.65 -21.61
N HIS A 43 7.94 6.35 -21.55
CA HIS A 43 6.84 6.04 -20.64
C HIS A 43 5.77 5.17 -21.30
N ARG A 44 5.24 4.22 -20.51
CA ARG A 44 4.11 3.36 -20.91
C ARG A 44 3.00 3.44 -19.89
N TYR A 45 1.83 3.86 -20.37
CA TYR A 45 0.59 3.80 -19.62
C TYR A 45 0.01 2.40 -19.77
N LEU A 46 -0.13 1.68 -18.66
CA LEU A 46 -0.66 0.34 -18.64
C LEU A 46 -2.05 0.37 -18.01
N GLU A 47 -3.05 -0.06 -18.75
CA GLU A 47 -4.44 -0.04 -18.30
C GLU A 47 -4.96 -1.45 -18.11
N CYS A 48 -5.68 -1.68 -17.01
CA CYS A 48 -6.37 -2.93 -16.70
C CYS A 48 -7.87 -2.74 -16.85
N ASP A 49 -8.51 -3.62 -17.60
CA ASP A 49 -9.96 -3.74 -17.65
C ASP A 49 -10.48 -4.77 -16.63
N ASN A 50 -11.79 -4.85 -16.50
CA ASN A 50 -12.42 -5.78 -15.56
C ASN A 50 -12.18 -7.25 -15.92
N GLU A 51 -12.07 -7.59 -17.19
CA GLU A 51 -11.83 -8.96 -17.66
C GLU A 51 -10.44 -9.42 -17.23
N ASN A 52 -9.41 -8.63 -17.53
CA ASN A 52 -8.05 -8.89 -17.06
C ASN A 52 -7.93 -8.95 -15.53
N MET A 53 -8.66 -8.10 -14.81
CA MET A 53 -8.67 -8.12 -13.35
C MET A 53 -9.27 -9.43 -12.80
N ILE A 54 -10.40 -9.89 -13.36
CA ILE A 54 -11.05 -11.14 -12.98
C ILE A 54 -10.17 -12.35 -13.32
N GLU A 55 -9.58 -12.39 -14.50
CA GLU A 55 -8.67 -13.48 -14.90
C GLU A 55 -7.46 -13.62 -13.98
N ASN A 56 -6.97 -12.52 -13.44
CA ASN A 56 -5.83 -12.55 -12.53
C ASN A 56 -6.19 -12.76 -11.06
N LEU A 57 -7.49 -12.84 -10.69
CA LEU A 57 -7.93 -12.96 -9.31
C LEU A 57 -7.38 -14.23 -8.63
N TYR A 58 -7.58 -15.39 -9.25
CA TYR A 58 -7.06 -16.65 -8.69
C TYR A 58 -5.54 -16.74 -8.77
N LYS A 59 -4.94 -16.24 -9.85
CA LYS A 59 -3.47 -16.17 -9.99
C LYS A 59 -2.83 -15.31 -8.91
N ALA A 60 -3.50 -14.25 -8.46
CA ALA A 60 -3.03 -13.42 -7.35
C ALA A 60 -3.05 -14.17 -6.02
N VAL A 61 -4.08 -15.01 -5.78
CA VAL A 61 -4.11 -15.91 -4.62
C VAL A 61 -2.97 -16.92 -4.68
N ASP A 62 -2.72 -17.53 -5.85
CA ASP A 62 -1.61 -18.46 -6.04
C ASP A 62 -0.25 -17.77 -5.83
N ALA A 63 -0.07 -16.54 -6.32
CA ALA A 63 1.15 -15.77 -6.12
C ALA A 63 1.42 -15.44 -4.66
N ARG A 64 0.36 -15.26 -3.88
CA ARG A 64 0.42 -14.90 -2.46
C ARG A 64 0.43 -16.08 -1.51
N ASP A 65 0.01 -17.26 -1.95
CA ASP A 65 -0.30 -18.44 -1.12
C ASP A 65 -1.40 -18.21 -0.07
N LEU A 66 -2.15 -17.11 -0.18
CA LEU A 66 -3.17 -16.67 0.78
C LEU A 66 -4.26 -15.87 0.06
N PRO A 67 -5.49 -15.87 0.58
CA PRO A 67 -6.50 -14.88 0.17
C PRO A 67 -5.98 -13.47 0.33
N CYS A 68 -6.27 -12.63 -0.63
CA CYS A 68 -5.66 -11.32 -0.77
C CYS A 68 -6.71 -10.22 -1.02
N MET A 69 -6.24 -9.00 -1.14
CA MET A 69 -7.05 -7.82 -1.48
C MET A 69 -7.37 -7.86 -2.97
N ALA A 70 -8.47 -8.51 -3.32
CA ALA A 70 -8.78 -9.04 -4.65
C ALA A 70 -8.51 -8.09 -5.82
N ASP A 71 -9.07 -6.88 -5.77
CA ASP A 71 -8.93 -5.87 -6.83
C ASP A 71 -7.50 -5.31 -6.93
N VAL A 72 -6.87 -5.02 -5.79
CA VAL A 72 -5.53 -4.44 -5.74
C VAL A 72 -4.47 -5.44 -6.21
N GLU A 73 -4.53 -6.68 -5.74
CA GLU A 73 -3.47 -7.64 -6.01
C GLU A 73 -3.63 -8.32 -7.38
N SER A 74 -4.85 -8.51 -7.87
CA SER A 74 -5.06 -8.99 -9.23
C SER A 74 -4.61 -7.97 -10.29
N SER A 75 -4.92 -6.69 -10.07
CA SER A 75 -4.45 -5.61 -10.95
C SER A 75 -2.95 -5.42 -10.88
N MET A 76 -2.34 -5.52 -9.70
CA MET A 76 -0.88 -5.47 -9.52
C MET A 76 -0.18 -6.63 -10.24
N LEU A 77 -0.71 -7.85 -10.14
CA LEU A 77 -0.19 -9.01 -10.86
C LEU A 77 -0.23 -8.79 -12.37
N TYR A 78 -1.37 -8.31 -12.88
CA TYR A 78 -1.49 -7.94 -14.29
C TYR A 78 -0.43 -6.90 -14.69
N PHE A 79 -0.27 -5.83 -13.92
CA PHE A 79 0.74 -4.80 -14.14
C PHE A 79 2.15 -5.38 -14.17
N CYS A 80 2.56 -6.16 -13.19
CA CYS A 80 3.87 -6.81 -13.15
C CYS A 80 4.11 -7.71 -14.36
N SER A 81 3.08 -8.44 -14.83
CA SER A 81 3.15 -9.28 -16.03
C SER A 81 3.39 -8.51 -17.33
N LYS A 82 3.03 -7.22 -17.36
CA LYS A 82 3.32 -6.34 -18.51
C LYS A 82 4.71 -5.72 -18.40
N VAL A 83 5.11 -5.24 -17.22
CA VAL A 83 6.40 -4.59 -16.97
C VAL A 83 7.57 -5.54 -17.23
N VAL A 84 7.47 -6.80 -16.82
CA VAL A 84 8.53 -7.81 -16.99
C VAL A 84 8.94 -8.05 -18.46
N LYS A 85 8.07 -7.72 -19.41
CA LYS A 85 8.37 -7.79 -20.84
C LYS A 85 9.41 -6.77 -21.28
N TYR A 86 9.61 -5.72 -20.52
CA TYR A 86 10.54 -4.63 -20.83
C TYR A 86 11.74 -4.61 -19.88
N ASN A 87 11.53 -4.88 -18.61
CA ASN A 87 12.53 -4.76 -17.56
C ASN A 87 12.48 -5.98 -16.63
N LYS A 88 13.63 -6.47 -16.21
CA LYS A 88 13.76 -7.54 -15.20
C LYS A 88 13.78 -7.00 -13.77
N VAL A 89 14.24 -5.77 -13.62
CA VAL A 89 14.30 -5.03 -12.34
C VAL A 89 13.60 -3.70 -12.54
N THR A 90 12.80 -3.29 -11.56
CA THR A 90 12.15 -1.98 -11.54
C THR A 90 12.23 -1.35 -10.16
N LEU A 91 12.32 -0.03 -10.11
CA LEU A 91 12.11 0.74 -8.89
C LEU A 91 10.64 1.10 -8.79
N THR A 92 10.08 1.05 -7.60
CA THR A 92 8.68 1.38 -7.34
C THR A 92 8.58 2.54 -6.35
N GLY A 93 7.43 3.22 -6.35
CA GLY A 93 7.08 4.21 -5.33
C GLY A 93 6.43 3.60 -4.08
N GLU A 94 6.38 2.27 -3.97
CA GLU A 94 5.82 1.59 -2.79
C GLU A 94 6.59 2.03 -1.53
N CYS A 95 5.91 2.17 -0.42
CA CYS A 95 6.46 2.63 0.86
C CYS A 95 6.85 4.12 0.95
N ALA A 96 6.66 4.93 -0.08
CA ALA A 96 6.95 6.36 -0.03
C ALA A 96 6.07 7.09 0.99
N ASP A 97 4.79 6.77 1.05
CA ASP A 97 3.84 7.35 2.01
C ASP A 97 4.19 7.00 3.47
N GLU A 98 4.69 5.80 3.72
CA GLU A 98 5.15 5.35 5.04
C GLU A 98 6.38 6.11 5.51
N ILE A 99 7.28 6.41 4.60
CA ILE A 99 8.56 7.08 4.89
C ILE A 99 8.36 8.60 5.00
N PHE A 100 7.60 9.19 4.08
CA PHE A 100 7.44 10.64 3.96
C PHE A 100 6.15 11.18 4.58
N GLY A 101 5.30 10.32 5.17
CA GLY A 101 4.09 10.73 5.87
C GLY A 101 2.96 11.19 4.94
N GLY A 102 2.78 10.52 3.80
CA GLY A 102 1.75 10.88 2.82
C GLY A 102 0.32 10.51 3.24
N TYR A 103 0.14 9.52 4.09
CA TYR A 103 -1.18 9.06 4.50
C TYR A 103 -1.93 10.03 5.41
N PRO A 104 -3.29 10.03 5.36
CA PRO A 104 -4.12 10.89 6.20
C PRO A 104 -3.85 10.78 7.69
N TRP A 105 -3.42 9.64 8.20
CA TRP A 105 -3.15 9.45 9.63
C TRP A 105 -1.90 10.16 10.15
N PHE A 106 -1.06 10.68 9.27
CA PHE A 106 0.03 11.58 9.66
C PHE A 106 -0.45 13.02 9.88
N HIS A 107 -1.66 13.38 9.42
CA HIS A 107 -2.16 14.76 9.36
C HIS A 107 -3.46 14.98 10.15
N LYS A 108 -4.25 13.91 10.38
CA LYS A 108 -5.53 14.01 11.09
C LYS A 108 -5.35 13.98 12.61
N GLU A 109 -5.97 14.93 13.30
CA GLU A 109 -5.90 15.05 14.76
C GLU A 109 -6.41 13.80 15.48
N GLU A 110 -7.49 13.20 14.98
CA GLU A 110 -8.07 11.97 15.52
C GLU A 110 -7.07 10.81 15.56
N CYS A 111 -6.21 10.71 14.55
CA CYS A 111 -5.16 9.67 14.47
C CYS A 111 -4.03 9.94 15.46
N PHE A 112 -3.74 11.20 15.74
CA PHE A 112 -2.76 11.59 16.77
C PHE A 112 -3.22 11.22 18.18
N LYS A 113 -4.52 11.26 18.44
CA LYS A 113 -5.11 10.91 19.73
C LYS A 113 -5.42 9.42 19.89
N ALA A 114 -5.42 8.67 18.80
CA ALA A 114 -5.76 7.26 18.82
C ALA A 114 -4.75 6.43 19.62
N GLU A 115 -5.24 5.56 20.48
CA GLU A 115 -4.45 4.58 21.25
C GLU A 115 -4.51 3.19 20.65
N ILE A 116 -4.56 3.14 19.30
CA ILE A 116 -4.59 1.95 18.47
C ILE A 116 -3.95 2.29 17.13
N PHE A 117 -3.70 1.29 16.27
CA PHE A 117 -3.18 1.51 14.92
C PHE A 117 -4.05 2.50 14.13
N PRO A 118 -3.52 3.63 13.64
CA PRO A 118 -4.32 4.69 13.02
C PRO A 118 -5.10 4.26 11.77
N TRP A 119 -4.60 3.25 11.04
CA TRP A 119 -5.26 2.68 9.86
C TRP A 119 -6.26 1.58 10.18
N SER A 120 -6.45 1.26 11.46
CA SER A 120 -7.30 0.16 11.93
C SER A 120 -8.05 0.53 13.22
N MET A 121 -8.62 1.74 13.26
CA MET A 121 -9.35 2.23 14.43
C MET A 121 -10.68 1.49 14.63
N ASP A 122 -11.29 0.98 13.58
CA ASP A 122 -12.49 0.16 13.63
C ASP A 122 -12.17 -1.31 13.29
N MET A 123 -12.42 -2.20 14.24
CA MET A 123 -12.22 -3.65 14.10
C MET A 123 -13.49 -4.40 13.68
N GLN A 124 -14.65 -3.74 13.64
CA GLN A 124 -15.92 -4.39 13.33
C GLN A 124 -15.94 -5.06 11.94
N PRO A 125 -15.46 -4.43 10.85
CA PRO A 125 -15.44 -5.08 9.55
C PRO A 125 -14.66 -6.40 9.53
N ARG A 126 -13.58 -6.49 10.34
CA ARG A 126 -12.79 -7.73 10.46
C ARG A 126 -13.52 -8.81 11.25
N LYS A 127 -14.21 -8.42 12.33
CA LYS A 127 -15.03 -9.35 13.12
C LYS A 127 -16.16 -9.95 12.29
N MET A 128 -16.78 -9.17 11.41
CA MET A 128 -17.87 -9.64 10.54
C MET A 128 -17.42 -10.73 9.55
N LEU A 129 -16.13 -10.88 9.27
CA LEU A 129 -15.58 -11.91 8.38
C LEU A 129 -15.26 -13.22 9.11
N LEU A 130 -15.31 -13.23 10.44
CA LEU A 130 -14.96 -14.38 11.26
C LEU A 130 -16.22 -15.05 11.82
N ASN A 131 -16.17 -16.35 12.03
CA ASN A 131 -17.24 -17.03 12.73
C ASN A 131 -17.14 -16.79 14.25
N ASP A 132 -18.25 -17.01 14.95
CA ASP A 132 -18.37 -16.73 16.38
C ASP A 132 -17.37 -17.55 17.24
N ASP A 133 -17.08 -18.78 16.86
CA ASP A 133 -16.12 -19.61 17.57
C ASP A 133 -14.70 -19.03 17.54
N ILE A 134 -14.32 -18.42 16.42
CA ILE A 134 -13.01 -17.75 16.30
C ILE A 134 -13.02 -16.46 17.11
N ILE A 135 -14.09 -15.67 17.01
CA ILE A 135 -14.22 -14.39 17.75
C ILE A 135 -14.13 -14.64 19.26
N GLN A 136 -14.75 -15.71 19.75
CA GLN A 136 -14.71 -16.04 21.18
C GLN A 136 -13.33 -16.53 21.64
N LYS A 137 -12.57 -17.21 20.76
CA LYS A 137 -11.24 -17.74 21.09
C LYS A 137 -10.12 -16.70 20.93
N VAL A 138 -10.29 -15.76 20.03
CA VAL A 138 -9.28 -14.76 19.67
C VAL A 138 -9.82 -13.36 20.00
N ASP A 139 -9.34 -12.77 21.07
CA ASP A 139 -9.61 -11.39 21.42
C ASP A 139 -8.78 -10.45 20.52
N LEU A 140 -9.35 -10.15 19.32
CA LEU A 140 -8.70 -9.32 18.30
C LEU A 140 -8.37 -7.92 18.82
N GLU A 141 -9.23 -7.34 19.65
CA GLU A 141 -9.02 -6.00 20.17
C GLU A 141 -7.90 -5.96 21.19
N SER A 142 -7.86 -6.92 22.10
CA SER A 142 -6.78 -7.06 23.07
C SER A 142 -5.44 -7.33 22.38
N TYR A 143 -5.43 -8.18 21.36
CA TYR A 143 -4.23 -8.44 20.56
C TYR A 143 -3.72 -7.16 19.88
N ALA A 144 -4.60 -6.45 19.17
CA ALA A 144 -4.24 -5.22 18.46
C ALA A 144 -3.74 -4.14 19.43
N ARG A 145 -4.41 -3.96 20.57
CA ARG A 145 -4.01 -3.01 21.60
C ARG A 145 -2.65 -3.36 22.22
N THR A 146 -2.43 -4.63 22.52
CA THR A 146 -1.16 -5.11 23.07
C THR A 146 -0.01 -4.92 22.08
N ALA A 147 -0.21 -5.28 20.81
CA ALA A 147 0.76 -5.10 19.75
C ALA A 147 1.10 -3.61 19.53
N TYR A 148 0.07 -2.76 19.50
CA TYR A 148 0.23 -1.31 19.42
C TYR A 148 1.07 -0.78 20.59
N GLN A 149 0.67 -1.07 21.84
CA GLN A 149 1.35 -0.55 23.03
C GLN A 149 2.80 -1.02 23.13
N LYS A 150 3.05 -2.28 22.78
CA LYS A 150 4.42 -2.81 22.69
C LYS A 150 5.25 -2.00 21.70
N THR A 151 4.74 -1.77 20.51
CA THR A 151 5.45 -1.03 19.46
C THR A 151 5.69 0.45 19.85
N ILE A 152 4.72 1.10 20.48
CA ILE A 152 4.90 2.46 21.00
C ILE A 152 6.02 2.50 22.04
N ASN A 153 6.09 1.52 22.95
CA ASN A 153 7.14 1.46 23.97
C ASN A 153 8.54 1.18 23.39
N GLU A 154 8.61 0.48 22.25
CA GLU A 154 9.86 0.21 21.51
C GLU A 154 10.29 1.38 20.61
N THR A 155 9.43 2.38 20.41
CA THR A 155 9.77 3.51 19.55
C THR A 155 10.97 4.28 20.09
N PRO A 156 12.04 4.46 19.29
CA PRO A 156 13.20 5.25 19.71
C PRO A 156 12.81 6.69 20.05
N LYS A 157 13.38 7.21 21.12
CA LYS A 157 13.17 8.60 21.57
C LYS A 157 14.33 9.46 21.15
N LEU A 158 14.06 10.70 20.71
CA LEU A 158 15.08 11.69 20.41
C LEU A 158 15.15 12.76 21.51
N TYR A 159 16.35 13.17 21.82
CA TYR A 159 16.54 14.25 22.78
C TYR A 159 16.05 15.58 22.22
N GLY A 160 15.29 16.32 23.01
CA GLY A 160 14.84 17.67 22.65
C GLY A 160 13.63 17.72 21.68
N GLU A 161 13.05 16.59 21.31
CA GLU A 161 11.82 16.61 20.50
C GLU A 161 10.60 17.06 21.27
N ASP A 162 9.69 17.75 20.58
CA ASP A 162 8.39 18.10 21.15
C ASP A 162 7.40 16.92 21.08
N ARG A 163 6.24 17.08 21.73
CA ARG A 163 5.22 16.03 21.79
C ARG A 163 4.63 15.67 20.42
N ILE A 164 4.56 16.62 19.49
CA ILE A 164 3.98 16.42 18.16
C ILE A 164 4.97 15.59 17.33
N GLU A 165 6.24 15.96 17.33
CA GLU A 165 7.29 15.22 16.62
C GLU A 165 7.49 13.82 17.22
N ALA A 166 7.45 13.68 18.53
CA ALA A 166 7.47 12.38 19.19
C ALA A 166 6.30 11.50 18.71
N ARG A 167 5.11 12.08 18.58
CA ARG A 167 3.94 11.34 18.12
C ARG A 167 4.03 10.98 16.62
N ARG A 168 4.49 11.88 15.78
CA ARG A 168 4.74 11.59 14.36
C ARG A 168 5.71 10.43 14.20
N ARG A 169 6.79 10.42 14.99
CA ARG A 169 7.75 9.31 14.97
C ARG A 169 7.14 7.99 15.44
N GLN A 170 6.28 8.01 16.46
CA GLN A 170 5.55 6.81 16.86
C GLN A 170 4.69 6.28 15.72
N ILE A 171 3.96 7.14 15.01
CA ILE A 171 3.14 6.76 13.85
C ILE A 171 4.02 6.20 12.72
N SER A 172 5.15 6.85 12.42
CA SER A 172 6.12 6.34 11.45
C SER A 172 6.67 4.97 11.84
N TYR A 173 7.03 4.79 13.10
CA TYR A 173 7.55 3.50 13.60
C TYR A 173 6.49 2.39 13.54
N LEU A 174 5.23 2.70 13.87
CA LEU A 174 4.11 1.77 13.65
C LEU A 174 3.97 1.38 12.17
N ASN A 175 4.05 2.36 11.27
CA ASN A 175 3.99 2.09 9.82
C ASN A 175 5.12 1.17 9.36
N LEU A 176 6.36 1.47 9.72
CA LEU A 176 7.53 0.67 9.34
C LEU A 176 7.45 -0.78 9.88
N ARG A 177 6.93 -0.95 11.09
CA ARG A 177 6.88 -2.27 11.75
C ARG A 177 5.70 -3.15 11.33
N TRP A 178 4.60 -2.55 10.90
CA TRP A 178 3.36 -3.29 10.66
C TRP A 178 2.78 -3.08 9.27
N PHE A 179 2.60 -1.84 8.85
CA PHE A 179 1.91 -1.54 7.59
C PHE A 179 2.82 -1.77 6.39
N MET A 180 3.98 -1.17 6.38
CA MET A 180 4.97 -1.27 5.29
C MET A 180 5.36 -2.72 4.99
N VAL A 181 5.52 -3.54 6.02
CA VAL A 181 5.87 -4.97 5.86
C VAL A 181 4.83 -5.70 5.00
N THR A 182 3.53 -5.40 5.16
CA THR A 182 2.47 -6.03 4.37
C THR A 182 2.48 -5.57 2.92
N LEU A 183 2.83 -4.32 2.67
CA LEU A 183 2.95 -3.77 1.32
C LEU A 183 4.15 -4.36 0.58
N MET A 184 5.29 -4.44 1.26
CA MET A 184 6.50 -5.04 0.69
C MET A 184 6.31 -6.52 0.38
N ASP A 185 5.71 -7.30 1.28
CA ASP A 185 5.41 -8.71 1.05
C ASP A 185 4.44 -8.88 -0.13
N ARG A 186 3.44 -8.02 -0.24
CA ARG A 186 2.53 -7.98 -1.40
C ARG A 186 3.29 -7.73 -2.70
N MET A 187 4.08 -6.66 -2.76
CA MET A 187 4.83 -6.28 -3.95
C MET A 187 5.84 -7.38 -4.34
N ASP A 188 6.60 -7.89 -3.38
CA ASP A 188 7.63 -8.90 -3.62
C ASP A 188 7.01 -10.17 -4.19
N ARG A 189 6.02 -10.77 -3.53
CA ARG A 189 5.38 -12.01 -4.00
C ARG A 189 4.74 -11.84 -5.35
N THR A 190 4.00 -10.75 -5.56
CA THR A 190 3.28 -10.51 -6.80
C THR A 190 4.24 -10.26 -7.98
N SER A 191 5.28 -9.46 -7.78
CA SER A 191 6.26 -9.18 -8.83
C SER A 191 7.14 -10.39 -9.13
N MET A 192 7.61 -11.11 -8.11
CA MET A 192 8.43 -12.30 -8.28
C MET A 192 7.69 -13.45 -8.94
N HIS A 193 6.38 -13.59 -8.69
CA HIS A 193 5.55 -14.56 -9.43
C HIS A 193 5.61 -14.31 -10.97
N CYS A 194 5.72 -13.06 -11.38
CA CYS A 194 5.89 -12.66 -12.78
C CYS A 194 7.35 -12.73 -13.27
N GLY A 195 8.32 -13.00 -12.39
CA GLY A 195 9.75 -12.92 -12.71
C GLY A 195 10.27 -11.49 -12.85
N LEU A 196 9.62 -10.54 -12.19
CA LEU A 196 10.01 -9.13 -12.10
C LEU A 196 10.56 -8.86 -10.67
N GLU A 197 11.77 -8.34 -10.56
CA GLU A 197 12.31 -7.88 -9.28
C GLU A 197 11.90 -6.42 -9.06
N ALA A 198 10.97 -6.18 -8.15
CA ALA A 198 10.57 -4.85 -7.71
C ALA A 198 11.38 -4.42 -6.49
N ARG A 199 11.91 -3.19 -6.51
CA ARG A 199 12.66 -2.58 -5.41
C ARG A 199 12.03 -1.24 -5.01
N VAL A 200 12.04 -0.94 -3.74
CA VAL A 200 11.60 0.34 -3.14
C VAL A 200 12.78 1.25 -2.85
#